data_25e698e33445c8baf98734e6ee8eb41f
#
_entry.id   25e698e33445c8baf98734e6ee8eb41f
#
_cell.length_a   1.000
_cell.length_b   1.000
_cell.length_c   1.000
_cell.angle_alpha   90.00
_cell.angle_beta   90.00
_cell.angle_gamma   90.00
#
_symmetry.space_group_name_H-M   'P 1'
#
loop_
_entity.id
_entity.type
_entity.pdbx_description
1 polymer ?
#
loop_
_entity_poly.entity_id
_entity_poly.type
_entity_poly.pdbx_seq_one_letter_code
_entity_poly.pdbx_strand_id
1 'polypeptide(L)'
;MSDSMNPSTDDFASMFEASIEASPMKEGQVIKGLVTGIEKDTVIVDVGLKTEGRIDAREFFTPGEDTMPKIGDEVDIYLERIENALGQAVLSRDKARREEAWIKMHTFFDKEEPVNGEIVGRVKGGFTVDLGGINAFLPGSQVDIRPVRDIGPLMGQTQPFMILKMDRSRGNIVVSRRAILEESRAEQRAELVGQLAEGESREGVVKNITDYGAFVDLGGIDGLLHVTDMSWRRVSHPSQVLNVGDTIPVSYTHLTLPTILLV
;
A
#
# COMPACT_ATOMS: atom_id res chain seq x y z
N MET A 1 30.23 -46.37 -43.84
CA MET A 1 28.80 -46.57 -43.52
C MET A 1 28.41 -45.39 -42.63
N SER A 2 27.89 -44.37 -43.25
CA SER A 2 27.43 -43.16 -42.61
C SER A 2 25.89 -43.22 -42.58
N ASP A 3 25.38 -43.43 -41.40
CA ASP A 3 23.95 -43.47 -41.11
C ASP A 3 23.47 -42.00 -41.01
N SER A 4 22.81 -41.53 -42.01
CA SER A 4 22.11 -40.27 -42.04
C SER A 4 20.77 -40.45 -41.36
N MET A 5 20.67 -40.10 -40.06
CA MET A 5 19.39 -39.97 -39.36
C MET A 5 18.58 -38.85 -40.04
N ASN A 6 17.59 -39.26 -40.77
CA ASN A 6 16.54 -38.38 -41.26
C ASN A 6 15.57 -38.15 -40.11
N PRO A 7 15.34 -36.91 -39.61
CA PRO A 7 14.39 -36.68 -38.52
C PRO A 7 12.99 -37.09 -39.00
N SER A 8 12.31 -37.92 -38.19
CA SER A 8 10.97 -38.41 -38.51
C SER A 8 9.99 -37.21 -38.56
N THR A 9 8.97 -37.33 -39.40
CA THR A 9 7.89 -36.33 -39.51
C THR A 9 7.20 -36.06 -38.18
N ASP A 10 7.24 -37.03 -37.26
CA ASP A 10 6.68 -36.94 -35.91
C ASP A 10 7.54 -36.05 -34.98
N ASP A 11 8.89 -36.06 -35.15
CA ASP A 11 9.78 -35.14 -34.42
C ASP A 11 9.60 -33.69 -34.88
N PHE A 12 9.37 -33.47 -36.17
CA PHE A 12 9.10 -32.15 -36.71
C PHE A 12 7.74 -31.61 -36.25
N ALA A 13 6.69 -32.46 -36.21
CA ALA A 13 5.38 -32.08 -35.71
C ALA A 13 5.43 -31.70 -34.22
N SER A 14 6.14 -32.53 -33.40
CA SER A 14 6.30 -32.23 -31.97
C SER A 14 7.14 -30.98 -31.70
N MET A 15 8.20 -30.72 -32.48
CA MET A 15 8.97 -29.47 -32.41
C MET A 15 8.19 -28.28 -32.90
N PHE A 16 7.31 -28.47 -33.91
CA PHE A 16 6.45 -27.42 -34.43
C PHE A 16 5.32 -27.07 -33.45
N GLU A 17 4.69 -28.10 -32.82
CA GLU A 17 3.71 -27.92 -31.76
C GLU A 17 4.35 -27.25 -30.51
N ALA A 18 5.53 -27.68 -30.10
CA ALA A 18 6.29 -27.03 -29.03
C ALA A 18 6.68 -25.56 -29.37
N SER A 19 6.91 -25.26 -30.64
CA SER A 19 7.17 -23.91 -31.11
C SER A 19 5.90 -23.04 -31.16
N ILE A 20 4.73 -23.65 -31.36
CA ILE A 20 3.42 -22.96 -31.31
C ILE A 20 2.96 -22.77 -29.85
N GLU A 21 3.29 -23.73 -28.96
CA GLU A 21 3.04 -23.61 -27.51
C GLU A 21 3.99 -22.63 -26.80
N ALA A 22 5.09 -22.20 -27.45
CA ALA A 22 5.89 -21.06 -27.00
C ALA A 22 5.04 -19.79 -27.10
N SER A 23 4.17 -19.64 -26.12
CA SER A 23 3.29 -18.54 -25.74
C SER A 23 2.93 -17.58 -26.87
N PRO A 24 1.73 -17.67 -27.46
CA PRO A 24 1.29 -16.62 -28.38
C PRO A 24 1.35 -15.30 -27.62
N MET A 25 2.26 -14.42 -27.99
CA MET A 25 2.34 -13.07 -27.45
C MET A 25 0.96 -12.43 -27.60
N LYS A 26 0.30 -12.15 -26.49
CA LYS A 26 -1.03 -11.53 -26.49
C LYS A 26 -0.87 -10.02 -26.38
N GLU A 27 -1.68 -9.30 -27.14
CA GLU A 27 -1.82 -7.87 -26.96
C GLU A 27 -2.26 -7.57 -25.52
N GLY A 28 -1.69 -6.53 -24.92
CA GLY A 28 -2.02 -6.15 -23.55
C GLY A 28 -1.19 -6.84 -22.47
N GLN A 29 -0.01 -7.38 -22.79
CA GLN A 29 0.90 -7.98 -21.83
C GLN A 29 2.24 -7.25 -21.78
N VAL A 30 2.90 -7.33 -20.61
CA VAL A 30 4.28 -6.92 -20.45
C VAL A 30 5.18 -8.07 -20.90
N ILE A 31 6.07 -7.79 -21.82
CA ILE A 31 7.05 -8.72 -22.39
C ILE A 31 8.46 -8.17 -22.25
N LYS A 32 9.44 -9.03 -22.20
CA LYS A 32 10.85 -8.63 -22.24
C LYS A 32 11.29 -8.42 -23.68
N GLY A 33 11.91 -7.27 -23.93
CA GLY A 33 12.50 -6.94 -25.21
C GLY A 33 13.98 -6.66 -25.06
N LEU A 34 14.74 -6.94 -26.11
CA LEU A 34 16.17 -6.67 -26.20
C LEU A 34 16.40 -5.38 -27.00
N VAL A 35 17.15 -4.44 -26.44
CA VAL A 35 17.51 -3.20 -27.16
C VAL A 35 18.52 -3.53 -28.24
N THR A 36 18.11 -3.38 -29.50
CA THR A 36 18.95 -3.65 -30.70
C THR A 36 19.62 -2.40 -31.22
N GLY A 37 18.99 -1.22 -31.07
CA GLY A 37 19.52 0.04 -31.56
C GLY A 37 18.97 1.25 -30.84
N ILE A 38 19.70 2.34 -30.89
CA ILE A 38 19.30 3.64 -30.34
C ILE A 38 19.50 4.67 -31.43
N GLU A 39 18.43 5.23 -31.94
CA GLU A 39 18.40 6.40 -32.83
C GLU A 39 18.15 7.66 -31.99
N LYS A 40 18.40 8.84 -32.53
CA LYS A 40 18.40 10.12 -31.77
C LYS A 40 17.25 10.30 -30.79
N ASP A 41 16.02 9.91 -31.16
CA ASP A 41 14.80 10.07 -30.33
C ASP A 41 14.01 8.76 -30.18
N THR A 42 14.55 7.63 -30.64
CA THR A 42 13.84 6.36 -30.71
C THR A 42 14.75 5.21 -30.29
N VAL A 43 14.28 4.35 -29.44
CA VAL A 43 14.92 3.09 -29.06
C VAL A 43 14.26 1.97 -29.85
N ILE A 44 15.09 1.17 -30.52
CA ILE A 44 14.66 0.01 -31.30
C ILE A 44 14.80 -1.21 -30.41
N VAL A 45 13.73 -1.97 -30.29
CA VAL A 45 13.68 -3.15 -29.40
C VAL A 45 13.15 -4.34 -30.17
N ASP A 46 13.88 -5.44 -30.06
CA ASP A 46 13.45 -6.74 -30.53
C ASP A 46 12.66 -7.46 -29.42
N VAL A 47 11.43 -7.80 -29.72
CA VAL A 47 10.51 -8.53 -28.82
C VAL A 47 10.23 -9.95 -29.31
N GLY A 48 11.01 -10.44 -30.29
CA GLY A 48 10.81 -11.76 -30.89
C GLY A 48 9.62 -11.83 -31.88
N LEU A 49 9.13 -10.67 -32.34
CA LEU A 49 8.14 -10.56 -33.40
C LEU A 49 8.83 -10.47 -34.78
N LYS A 50 8.03 -10.54 -35.83
CA LYS A 50 8.56 -10.44 -37.22
C LYS A 50 9.20 -9.08 -37.49
N THR A 51 8.83 -8.05 -36.78
CA THR A 51 9.31 -6.67 -36.90
C THR A 51 9.79 -6.12 -35.59
N GLU A 52 10.86 -5.35 -35.61
CA GLU A 52 11.36 -4.61 -34.46
C GLU A 52 10.35 -3.53 -34.05
N GLY A 53 10.17 -3.37 -32.75
CA GLY A 53 9.34 -2.31 -32.21
C GLY A 53 10.12 -1.04 -31.96
N ARG A 54 9.44 0.11 -32.06
CA ARG A 54 10.03 1.43 -31.84
C ARG A 54 9.35 2.10 -30.65
N ILE A 55 10.17 2.62 -29.72
CA ILE A 55 9.71 3.30 -28.50
C ILE A 55 10.38 4.68 -28.47
N ASP A 56 9.63 5.72 -28.09
CA ASP A 56 10.19 7.06 -27.93
C ASP A 56 11.23 7.04 -26.78
N ALA A 57 12.41 7.59 -27.03
CA ALA A 57 13.48 7.67 -26.03
C ALA A 57 13.04 8.40 -24.75
N ARG A 58 12.03 9.30 -24.85
CA ARG A 58 11.47 10.00 -23.70
C ARG A 58 10.82 9.08 -22.67
N GLU A 59 10.27 7.93 -23.09
CA GLU A 59 9.66 6.95 -22.19
C GLU A 59 10.70 6.24 -21.29
N PHE A 60 11.98 6.33 -21.63
CA PHE A 60 13.08 5.77 -20.82
C PHE A 60 13.62 6.78 -19.79
N PHE A 61 13.33 8.07 -19.94
CA PHE A 61 13.71 9.08 -18.95
C PHE A 61 12.80 9.01 -17.73
N THR A 62 13.35 8.60 -16.59
CA THR A 62 12.67 8.63 -15.32
C THR A 62 13.29 9.72 -14.44
N PRO A 63 12.52 10.56 -13.75
CA PRO A 63 13.05 11.45 -12.72
C PRO A 63 13.76 10.60 -11.65
N GLY A 64 15.10 10.66 -11.59
CA GLY A 64 15.92 9.90 -10.65
C GLY A 64 16.75 8.75 -11.20
N GLU A 65 16.51 8.29 -12.42
CA GLU A 65 17.36 7.33 -13.14
C GLU A 65 17.70 7.91 -14.52
N ASP A 66 18.79 8.63 -14.64
CA ASP A 66 19.33 9.13 -15.91
C ASP A 66 20.01 8.01 -16.74
N THR A 67 19.52 6.78 -16.64
CA THR A 67 20.16 5.66 -17.31
C THR A 67 19.42 5.35 -18.61
N MET A 68 19.89 5.93 -19.72
CA MET A 68 19.52 5.45 -21.06
C MET A 68 19.90 3.98 -21.17
N PRO A 69 18.99 3.13 -21.70
CA PRO A 69 19.31 1.73 -21.95
C PRO A 69 20.46 1.63 -22.95
N LYS A 70 21.31 0.64 -22.77
CA LYS A 70 22.40 0.33 -23.69
C LYS A 70 21.94 -0.73 -24.70
N ILE A 71 22.59 -0.76 -25.84
CA ILE A 71 22.38 -1.83 -26.81
C ILE A 71 22.76 -3.16 -26.15
N GLY A 72 21.81 -4.11 -26.16
CA GLY A 72 21.94 -5.41 -25.51
C GLY A 72 21.30 -5.51 -24.13
N ASP A 73 20.70 -4.44 -23.61
CA ASP A 73 19.95 -4.47 -22.35
C ASP A 73 18.56 -5.09 -22.56
N GLU A 74 18.12 -5.90 -21.60
CA GLU A 74 16.73 -6.38 -21.53
C GLU A 74 15.86 -5.31 -20.86
N VAL A 75 14.75 -4.97 -21.49
CA VAL A 75 13.78 -4.00 -20.98
C VAL A 75 12.38 -4.59 -20.98
N ASP A 76 11.62 -4.35 -19.93
CA ASP A 76 10.22 -4.76 -19.85
C ASP A 76 9.36 -3.75 -20.60
N ILE A 77 8.53 -4.23 -21.52
CA ILE A 77 7.78 -3.42 -22.46
C ILE A 77 6.35 -3.94 -22.56
N TYR A 78 5.40 -3.02 -22.61
CA TYR A 78 4.01 -3.34 -22.82
C TYR A 78 3.69 -3.43 -24.32
N LEU A 79 3.21 -4.59 -24.77
CA LEU A 79 2.76 -4.81 -26.13
C LEU A 79 1.33 -4.28 -26.28
N GLU A 80 1.19 -3.12 -26.87
CA GLU A 80 -0.12 -2.50 -27.07
C GLU A 80 -0.86 -3.14 -28.24
N ARG A 81 -0.15 -3.32 -29.37
CA ARG A 81 -0.64 -4.02 -30.56
C ARG A 81 0.49 -4.74 -31.25
N ILE A 82 0.20 -5.92 -31.77
CA ILE A 82 1.17 -6.74 -32.50
C ILE A 82 1.51 -6.08 -33.82
N GLU A 83 0.53 -5.46 -34.51
CA GLU A 83 0.72 -4.84 -35.81
C GLU A 83 -0.14 -3.59 -35.94
N ASN A 84 0.47 -2.48 -36.38
CA ASN A 84 -0.24 -1.27 -36.76
C ASN A 84 -0.51 -1.26 -38.28
N ALA A 85 -1.14 -0.19 -38.80
CA ALA A 85 -1.40 -0.03 -40.24
C ALA A 85 -0.12 -0.02 -41.11
N LEU A 86 1.06 0.10 -40.51
CA LEU A 86 2.38 0.10 -41.15
C LEU A 86 3.13 -1.22 -40.94
N GLY A 87 2.49 -2.22 -40.33
CA GLY A 87 3.11 -3.53 -40.06
C GLY A 87 4.15 -3.53 -38.95
N GLN A 88 4.13 -2.53 -38.04
CA GLN A 88 5.07 -2.40 -36.95
C GLN A 88 4.40 -2.68 -35.59
N ALA A 89 5.12 -3.28 -34.63
CA ALA A 89 4.64 -3.45 -33.28
C ALA A 89 4.56 -2.11 -32.56
N VAL A 90 3.44 -1.88 -31.84
CA VAL A 90 3.25 -0.70 -30.99
C VAL A 90 3.60 -1.11 -29.56
N LEU A 91 4.67 -0.53 -29.08
CA LEU A 91 5.25 -0.80 -27.76
C LEU A 91 5.23 0.46 -26.90
N SER A 92 5.08 0.31 -25.57
CA SER A 92 5.17 1.42 -24.62
C SER A 92 5.86 0.99 -23.34
N ARG A 93 6.89 1.73 -22.92
CA ARG A 93 7.60 1.52 -21.66
C ARG A 93 6.83 2.10 -20.47
N ASP A 94 6.18 3.25 -20.66
CA ASP A 94 5.37 3.89 -19.61
C ASP A 94 4.20 3.01 -19.17
N LYS A 95 3.54 2.32 -20.11
CA LYS A 95 2.47 1.37 -19.80
C LYS A 95 3.02 0.14 -19.09
N ALA A 96 4.20 -0.37 -19.50
CA ALA A 96 4.86 -1.48 -18.80
C ALA A 96 5.12 -1.15 -17.33
N ARG A 97 5.72 0.01 -17.05
CA ARG A 97 5.98 0.47 -15.68
C ARG A 97 4.71 0.57 -14.83
N ARG A 98 3.62 1.09 -15.42
CA ARG A 98 2.33 1.18 -14.73
C ARG A 98 1.79 -0.21 -14.40
N GLU A 99 1.85 -1.16 -15.34
CA GLU A 99 1.40 -2.53 -15.11
C GLU A 99 2.27 -3.26 -14.08
N GLU A 100 3.59 -3.11 -14.13
CA GLU A 100 4.50 -3.65 -13.13
C GLU A 100 4.20 -3.09 -11.73
N ALA A 101 4.01 -1.77 -11.64
CA ALA A 101 3.64 -1.11 -10.39
C ALA A 101 2.27 -1.59 -9.89
N TRP A 102 1.28 -1.81 -10.78
CA TRP A 102 -0.01 -2.40 -10.44
C TRP A 102 0.11 -3.82 -9.88
N ILE A 103 0.94 -4.66 -10.50
CA ILE A 103 1.19 -6.04 -10.03
C ILE A 103 1.83 -6.01 -8.65
N LYS A 104 2.82 -5.12 -8.43
CA LYS A 104 3.44 -4.92 -7.12
C LYS A 104 2.43 -4.47 -6.08
N MET A 105 1.59 -3.48 -6.40
CA MET A 105 0.55 -3.00 -5.47
C MET A 105 -0.47 -4.09 -5.15
N HIS A 106 -0.82 -4.95 -6.12
CA HIS A 106 -1.72 -6.07 -5.89
C HIS A 106 -1.13 -7.09 -4.91
N THR A 107 0.16 -7.39 -5.01
CA THR A 107 0.83 -8.27 -4.04
C THR A 107 0.85 -7.70 -2.62
N PHE A 108 1.03 -6.39 -2.46
CA PHE A 108 0.93 -5.73 -1.16
C PHE A 108 -0.51 -5.74 -0.63
N PHE A 109 -1.49 -5.55 -1.51
CA PHE A 109 -2.91 -5.63 -1.14
C PHE A 109 -3.31 -7.03 -0.65
N ASP A 110 -2.88 -8.09 -1.36
CA ASP A 110 -3.19 -9.49 -1.01
C ASP A 110 -2.53 -9.92 0.31
N LYS A 111 -1.37 -9.35 0.64
CA LYS A 111 -0.64 -9.63 1.87
C LYS A 111 -1.00 -8.71 3.03
N GLU A 112 -1.84 -7.70 2.78
CA GLU A 112 -2.16 -6.64 3.76
C GLU A 112 -0.90 -5.93 4.30
N GLU A 113 0.13 -5.80 3.44
CA GLU A 113 1.37 -5.13 3.82
C GLU A 113 1.29 -3.61 3.59
N PRO A 114 1.88 -2.78 4.47
CA PRO A 114 1.92 -1.33 4.29
C PRO A 114 2.83 -0.96 3.11
N VAL A 115 2.38 0.01 2.31
CA VAL A 115 3.12 0.56 1.18
C VAL A 115 3.57 1.97 1.49
N ASN A 116 4.83 2.27 1.24
CA ASN A 116 5.36 3.62 1.38
C ASN A 116 4.91 4.51 0.23
N GLY A 117 4.43 5.70 0.56
CA GLY A 117 3.99 6.69 -0.41
C GLY A 117 4.18 8.11 0.09
N GLU A 118 4.01 9.07 -0.81
CA GLU A 118 4.15 10.50 -0.54
C GLU A 118 2.86 11.25 -0.90
N ILE A 119 2.40 12.15 -0.02
CA ILE A 119 1.25 13.00 -0.30
C ILE A 119 1.68 14.13 -1.22
N VAL A 120 1.24 14.08 -2.49
CA VAL A 120 1.64 15.03 -3.54
C VAL A 120 0.69 16.21 -3.63
N GLY A 121 -0.61 15.99 -3.41
CA GLY A 121 -1.57 17.06 -3.64
C GLY A 121 -2.91 16.89 -2.93
N ARG A 122 -3.71 17.98 -2.95
CA ARG A 122 -5.06 18.00 -2.39
C ARG A 122 -6.10 17.90 -3.52
N VAL A 123 -7.10 17.06 -3.33
CA VAL A 123 -8.24 16.90 -4.23
C VAL A 123 -9.55 17.05 -3.49
N LYS A 124 -10.68 17.10 -4.22
CA LYS A 124 -12.00 17.20 -3.60
C LYS A 124 -12.31 15.95 -2.76
N GLY A 125 -12.40 16.13 -1.44
CA GLY A 125 -12.71 15.06 -0.49
C GLY A 125 -11.51 14.29 0.07
N GLY A 126 -10.27 14.62 -0.33
CA GLY A 126 -9.07 13.92 0.16
C GLY A 126 -7.79 14.43 -0.46
N PHE A 127 -6.85 13.52 -0.63
CA PHE A 127 -5.49 13.80 -1.09
C PHE A 127 -5.05 12.77 -2.12
N THR A 128 -4.12 13.17 -2.95
CA THR A 128 -3.43 12.26 -3.88
C THR A 128 -2.11 11.85 -3.25
N VAL A 129 -1.88 10.55 -3.23
CA VAL A 129 -0.64 9.92 -2.74
C VAL A 129 0.04 9.25 -3.92
N ASP A 130 1.32 9.50 -4.10
CA ASP A 130 2.16 8.76 -5.06
C ASP A 130 2.76 7.54 -4.36
N LEU A 131 2.52 6.36 -4.92
CA LEU A 131 3.02 5.07 -4.45
C LEU A 131 4.18 4.54 -5.31
N GLY A 132 5.00 5.45 -5.85
CA GLY A 132 6.10 5.08 -6.74
C GLY A 132 5.67 4.93 -8.19
N GLY A 133 4.97 5.95 -8.71
CA GLY A 133 4.52 6.06 -10.10
C GLY A 133 3.04 5.75 -10.32
N ILE A 134 2.32 5.37 -9.27
CA ILE A 134 0.86 5.22 -9.30
C ILE A 134 0.22 6.18 -8.31
N ASN A 135 -0.74 6.96 -8.79
CA ASN A 135 -1.49 7.86 -7.94
C ASN A 135 -2.62 7.11 -7.23
N ALA A 136 -2.63 7.18 -5.89
CA ALA A 136 -3.68 6.66 -5.04
C ALA A 136 -4.51 7.79 -4.41
N PHE A 137 -5.76 7.52 -4.09
CA PHE A 137 -6.65 8.43 -3.40
C PHE A 137 -6.65 8.15 -1.89
N LEU A 138 -6.38 9.16 -1.09
CA LEU A 138 -6.46 9.14 0.37
C LEU A 138 -7.67 9.98 0.81
N PRO A 139 -8.78 9.38 1.25
CA PRO A 139 -9.91 10.12 1.79
C PRO A 139 -9.50 10.93 3.02
N GLY A 140 -10.06 12.14 3.20
CA GLY A 140 -9.75 12.99 4.34
C GLY A 140 -10.01 12.34 5.71
N SER A 141 -10.99 11.42 5.80
CA SER A 141 -11.29 10.64 6.99
C SER A 141 -10.28 9.53 7.28
N GLN A 142 -9.43 9.15 6.30
CA GLN A 142 -8.46 8.07 6.39
C GLN A 142 -7.02 8.57 6.58
N VAL A 143 -6.84 9.87 6.72
CA VAL A 143 -5.51 10.49 6.95
C VAL A 143 -5.00 10.20 8.35
N ASP A 144 -5.87 10.40 9.35
CA ASP A 144 -5.50 10.21 10.76
C ASP A 144 -6.74 9.77 11.56
N ILE A 145 -6.52 9.31 12.80
CA ILE A 145 -7.56 8.92 13.75
C ILE A 145 -8.39 10.13 14.17
N ARG A 146 -7.73 11.30 14.33
CA ARG A 146 -8.41 12.58 14.59
C ARG A 146 -8.57 13.35 13.28
N PRO A 147 -9.69 14.06 13.07
CA PRO A 147 -9.87 14.86 11.86
C PRO A 147 -8.79 15.96 11.80
N VAL A 148 -7.91 15.84 10.83
CA VAL A 148 -6.81 16.78 10.60
C VAL A 148 -7.31 17.95 9.76
N ARG A 149 -7.17 19.17 10.26
CA ARG A 149 -7.53 20.39 9.52
C ARG A 149 -6.43 20.86 8.59
N ASP A 150 -5.17 20.65 9.01
CA ASP A 150 -3.99 21.08 8.26
C ASP A 150 -3.04 19.91 8.02
N ILE A 151 -2.80 19.59 6.75
CA ILE A 151 -1.95 18.47 6.31
C ILE A 151 -0.58 18.98 5.82
N GLY A 152 -0.35 20.31 5.85
CA GLY A 152 0.92 20.89 5.44
C GLY A 152 2.16 20.12 5.92
N PRO A 153 2.25 19.76 7.20
CA PRO A 153 3.39 19.02 7.74
C PRO A 153 3.57 17.57 7.17
N LEU A 154 2.50 16.98 6.61
CA LEU A 154 2.51 15.61 6.09
C LEU A 154 2.76 15.56 4.58
N MET A 155 2.68 16.69 3.89
CA MET A 155 2.97 16.77 2.45
C MET A 155 4.47 16.66 2.22
N GLY A 156 4.87 15.95 1.18
CA GLY A 156 6.28 15.76 0.83
C GLY A 156 7.03 14.79 1.73
N GLN A 157 6.35 14.11 2.65
CA GLN A 157 6.98 13.09 3.50
C GLN A 157 6.57 11.69 3.08
N THR A 158 7.55 10.81 2.96
CA THR A 158 7.30 9.39 2.74
C THR A 158 6.71 8.77 4.01
N GLN A 159 5.53 8.19 3.89
CA GLN A 159 4.79 7.58 4.99
C GLN A 159 4.22 6.23 4.58
N PRO A 160 4.00 5.32 5.53
CA PRO A 160 3.33 4.06 5.24
C PRO A 160 1.82 4.25 5.12
N PHE A 161 1.23 3.58 4.12
CA PHE A 161 -0.20 3.55 3.85
C PHE A 161 -0.67 2.11 3.67
N MET A 162 -1.86 1.78 4.17
CA MET A 162 -2.55 0.54 3.91
C MET A 162 -3.46 0.70 2.69
N ILE A 163 -3.46 -0.27 1.79
CA ILE A 163 -4.36 -0.26 0.63
C ILE A 163 -5.72 -0.81 1.07
N LEU A 164 -6.78 0.00 0.99
CA LEU A 164 -8.14 -0.41 1.34
C LEU A 164 -8.89 -1.03 0.15
N LYS A 165 -8.68 -0.48 -1.04
CA LYS A 165 -9.39 -0.91 -2.24
C LYS A 165 -8.57 -0.64 -3.49
N MET A 166 -8.58 -1.61 -4.39
CA MET A 166 -8.01 -1.48 -5.73
C MET A 166 -9.08 -1.73 -6.79
N ASP A 167 -9.13 -0.86 -7.79
CA ASP A 167 -10.02 -0.98 -8.95
C ASP A 167 -9.18 -0.83 -10.22
N ARG A 168 -8.78 -1.96 -10.80
CA ARG A 168 -7.93 -2.00 -12.00
C ARG A 168 -8.65 -1.40 -13.21
N SER A 169 -9.97 -1.57 -13.32
CA SER A 169 -10.74 -1.10 -14.47
C SER A 169 -10.76 0.43 -14.56
N ARG A 170 -10.76 1.10 -13.41
CA ARG A 170 -10.76 2.57 -13.30
C ARG A 170 -9.39 3.16 -13.00
N GLY A 171 -8.39 2.32 -12.73
CA GLY A 171 -7.08 2.77 -12.32
C GLY A 171 -7.05 3.47 -10.96
N ASN A 172 -8.02 3.18 -10.08
CA ASN A 172 -8.14 3.83 -8.78
C ASN A 172 -7.66 2.92 -7.65
N ILE A 173 -6.77 3.45 -6.81
CA ILE A 173 -6.35 2.84 -5.55
C ILE A 173 -6.80 3.74 -4.42
N VAL A 174 -7.40 3.18 -3.39
CA VAL A 174 -7.78 3.90 -2.17
C VAL A 174 -6.89 3.42 -1.03
N VAL A 175 -6.24 4.38 -0.37
CA VAL A 175 -5.31 4.10 0.72
C VAL A 175 -5.74 4.75 2.03
N SER A 176 -5.24 4.22 3.14
CA SER A 176 -5.48 4.69 4.49
C SER A 176 -4.19 4.71 5.30
N ARG A 177 -3.91 5.82 5.94
CA ARG A 177 -2.89 5.92 6.98
C ARG A 177 -3.48 5.58 8.36
N ARG A 178 -4.75 5.93 8.54
CA ARG A 178 -5.49 5.66 9.77
C ARG A 178 -5.46 4.18 10.16
N ALA A 179 -5.61 3.25 9.21
CA ALA A 179 -5.58 1.82 9.47
C ALA A 179 -4.28 1.38 10.16
N ILE A 180 -3.12 1.84 9.67
CA ILE A 180 -1.81 1.55 10.27
C ILE A 180 -1.68 2.14 11.68
N LEU A 181 -2.16 3.38 11.88
CA LEU A 181 -2.14 4.01 13.20
C LEU A 181 -3.07 3.32 14.20
N GLU A 182 -4.20 2.79 13.74
CA GLU A 182 -5.11 2.00 14.59
C GLU A 182 -4.52 0.64 14.93
N GLU A 183 -3.87 -0.03 13.98
CA GLU A 183 -3.18 -1.30 14.17
C GLU A 183 -2.04 -1.17 15.19
N SER A 184 -1.13 -0.21 14.99
CA SER A 184 -0.03 0.04 15.92
C SER A 184 -0.51 0.40 17.34
N ARG A 185 -1.61 1.13 17.46
CA ARG A 185 -2.24 1.41 18.76
C ARG A 185 -2.90 0.19 19.37
N ALA A 186 -3.51 -0.67 18.54
CA ALA A 186 -4.11 -1.90 19.01
C ALA A 186 -3.04 -2.87 19.55
N GLU A 187 -1.89 -2.97 18.87
CA GLU A 187 -0.74 -3.75 19.33
C GLU A 187 -0.19 -3.22 20.65
N GLN A 188 0.07 -1.91 20.74
CA GLN A 188 0.52 -1.26 21.98
C GLN A 188 -0.47 -1.48 23.13
N ARG A 189 -1.77 -1.37 22.84
CA ARG A 189 -2.82 -1.64 23.82
C ARG A 189 -2.82 -3.10 24.26
N ALA A 190 -2.69 -4.05 23.33
CA ALA A 190 -2.65 -5.48 23.64
C ALA A 190 -1.42 -5.84 24.49
N GLU A 191 -0.27 -5.26 24.18
CA GLU A 191 0.95 -5.42 24.98
C GLU A 191 0.78 -4.87 26.39
N LEU A 192 0.23 -3.65 26.52
CA LEU A 192 -0.06 -3.06 27.84
C LEU A 192 -1.06 -3.89 28.63
N VAL A 193 -2.14 -4.39 28.00
CA VAL A 193 -3.11 -5.28 28.67
C VAL A 193 -2.44 -6.57 29.15
N GLY A 194 -1.52 -7.13 28.32
CA GLY A 194 -0.77 -8.34 28.71
C GLY A 194 0.19 -8.12 29.89
N GLN A 195 0.63 -6.87 30.12
CA GLN A 195 1.49 -6.50 31.25
C GLN A 195 0.71 -6.11 32.51
N LEU A 196 -0.61 -5.91 32.39
CA LEU A 196 -1.47 -5.56 33.53
C LEU A 196 -1.91 -6.82 34.28
N ALA A 197 -1.56 -6.94 35.54
CA ALA A 197 -2.05 -8.00 36.43
C ALA A 197 -3.19 -7.48 37.29
N GLU A 198 -4.24 -8.28 37.47
CA GLU A 198 -5.33 -7.94 38.42
C GLU A 198 -4.78 -7.73 39.82
N GLY A 199 -5.18 -6.64 40.48
CA GLY A 199 -4.72 -6.26 41.80
C GLY A 199 -3.45 -5.39 41.83
N GLU A 200 -2.83 -5.11 40.70
CA GLU A 200 -1.69 -4.18 40.59
C GLU A 200 -2.18 -2.73 40.75
N SER A 201 -1.39 -1.92 41.46
CA SER A 201 -1.65 -0.49 41.63
C SER A 201 -0.73 0.29 40.72
N ARG A 202 -1.31 1.10 39.82
CA ARG A 202 -0.58 2.01 38.92
C ARG A 202 -1.07 3.45 39.04
N GLU A 203 -0.18 4.39 38.73
CA GLU A 203 -0.55 5.79 38.64
C GLU A 203 -1.27 6.04 37.31
N GLY A 204 -2.44 6.67 37.37
CA GLY A 204 -3.23 7.08 36.24
C GLY A 204 -3.56 8.57 36.28
N VAL A 205 -3.74 9.20 35.12
CA VAL A 205 -4.11 10.61 35.00
C VAL A 205 -5.58 10.76 34.65
N VAL A 206 -6.33 11.55 35.41
CA VAL A 206 -7.75 11.81 35.14
C VAL A 206 -7.91 12.59 33.86
N LYS A 207 -8.53 11.99 32.84
CA LYS A 207 -8.70 12.52 31.49
C LYS A 207 -10.03 13.23 31.31
N ASN A 208 -11.10 12.67 31.87
CA ASN A 208 -12.44 13.22 31.80
C ASN A 208 -13.28 12.76 32.98
N ILE A 209 -14.26 13.57 33.38
CA ILE A 209 -15.17 13.31 34.48
C ILE A 209 -16.60 13.30 33.96
N THR A 210 -17.35 12.24 34.29
CA THR A 210 -18.76 12.05 33.96
C THR A 210 -19.58 11.86 35.26
N ASP A 211 -20.92 11.88 35.18
CA ASP A 211 -21.81 11.78 36.34
C ASP A 211 -21.64 10.46 37.12
N TYR A 212 -21.25 9.39 36.40
CA TYR A 212 -21.11 8.03 37.00
C TYR A 212 -19.68 7.64 37.31
N GLY A 213 -18.69 8.43 36.92
CA GLY A 213 -17.28 8.09 37.15
C GLY A 213 -16.29 9.01 36.48
N ALA A 214 -15.00 8.70 36.65
CA ALA A 214 -13.91 9.40 35.99
C ALA A 214 -13.15 8.45 35.05
N PHE A 215 -12.83 8.92 33.86
CA PHE A 215 -11.94 8.22 32.94
C PHE A 215 -10.50 8.58 33.27
N VAL A 216 -9.71 7.55 33.51
CA VAL A 216 -8.30 7.64 33.90
C VAL A 216 -7.43 7.02 32.84
N ASP A 217 -6.48 7.77 32.34
CA ASP A 217 -5.48 7.27 31.38
C ASP A 217 -4.36 6.56 32.16
N LEU A 218 -4.13 5.31 31.81
CA LEU A 218 -3.16 4.41 32.44
C LEU A 218 -1.91 4.20 31.58
N GLY A 219 -1.62 5.19 30.72
CA GLY A 219 -0.50 5.13 29.77
C GLY A 219 -0.86 4.54 28.42
N GLY A 220 -2.09 4.83 27.93
CA GLY A 220 -2.58 4.40 26.61
C GLY A 220 -3.85 3.55 26.67
N ILE A 221 -4.29 3.18 27.87
CA ILE A 221 -5.58 2.51 28.11
C ILE A 221 -6.42 3.38 29.02
N ASP A 222 -7.65 3.66 28.64
CA ASP A 222 -8.58 4.42 29.45
C ASP A 222 -9.30 3.45 30.42
N GLY A 223 -9.10 3.63 31.72
CA GLY A 223 -9.84 2.95 32.78
C GLY A 223 -11.05 3.78 33.23
N LEU A 224 -12.12 3.13 33.67
CA LEU A 224 -13.25 3.79 34.35
C LEU A 224 -13.17 3.60 35.84
N LEU A 225 -12.99 4.69 36.58
CA LEU A 225 -13.10 4.74 38.03
C LEU A 225 -14.53 5.12 38.40
N HIS A 226 -15.33 4.14 38.85
CA HIS A 226 -16.73 4.38 39.20
C HIS A 226 -16.85 5.22 40.47
N VAL A 227 -17.92 6.02 40.59
CA VAL A 227 -18.14 6.93 41.73
C VAL A 227 -18.18 6.22 43.09
N THR A 228 -18.61 4.93 43.14
CA THR A 228 -18.62 4.12 44.36
C THR A 228 -17.24 3.76 44.87
N ASP A 229 -16.24 3.72 43.99
CA ASP A 229 -14.89 3.21 44.33
C ASP A 229 -13.90 4.37 44.57
N MET A 230 -14.37 5.62 44.43
CA MET A 230 -13.53 6.80 44.63
C MET A 230 -13.26 7.15 46.07
N SER A 231 -14.19 6.87 46.98
CA SER A 231 -14.09 7.25 48.39
C SER A 231 -14.94 6.39 49.29
N TRP A 232 -14.48 6.22 50.55
CA TRP A 232 -15.24 5.58 51.64
C TRP A 232 -16.49 6.37 52.06
N ARG A 233 -16.55 7.67 51.69
CA ARG A 233 -17.73 8.54 51.91
C ARG A 233 -18.57 8.55 50.65
N ARG A 234 -19.88 8.65 50.83
CA ARG A 234 -20.81 8.79 49.71
C ARG A 234 -20.52 10.10 48.93
N VAL A 235 -20.08 9.99 47.71
CA VAL A 235 -19.81 11.10 46.78
C VAL A 235 -20.98 11.17 45.84
N SER A 236 -21.56 12.37 45.65
CA SER A 236 -22.70 12.56 44.75
C SER A 236 -22.25 12.78 43.31
N HIS A 237 -21.07 13.34 43.11
CA HIS A 237 -20.49 13.58 41.80
C HIS A 237 -18.94 13.52 41.85
N PRO A 238 -18.29 12.86 40.92
CA PRO A 238 -16.83 12.67 40.92
C PRO A 238 -15.99 13.95 41.01
N SER A 239 -16.48 15.06 40.47
CA SER A 239 -15.80 16.37 40.53
C SER A 239 -15.66 16.95 41.94
N GLN A 240 -16.30 16.35 42.97
CA GLN A 240 -16.11 16.76 44.35
C GLN A 240 -14.78 16.27 44.94
N VAL A 241 -14.20 15.22 44.33
CA VAL A 241 -13.01 14.53 44.83
C VAL A 241 -11.85 14.62 43.87
N LEU A 242 -12.13 14.67 42.54
CA LEU A 242 -11.12 14.63 41.50
C LEU A 242 -11.26 15.79 40.51
N ASN A 243 -10.13 16.27 40.01
CA ASN A 243 -10.09 17.22 38.90
C ASN A 243 -9.46 16.57 37.65
N VAL A 244 -9.80 17.09 36.50
CA VAL A 244 -9.15 16.69 35.25
C VAL A 244 -7.67 17.05 35.29
N GLY A 245 -6.80 16.08 35.04
CA GLY A 245 -5.35 16.24 35.14
C GLY A 245 -4.72 15.75 36.44
N ASP A 246 -5.52 15.33 37.46
CA ASP A 246 -4.98 14.78 38.70
C ASP A 246 -4.35 13.39 38.43
N THR A 247 -3.21 13.14 39.07
CA THR A 247 -2.56 11.83 39.06
C THR A 247 -3.01 11.06 40.30
N ILE A 248 -3.61 9.90 40.10
CA ILE A 248 -4.14 9.08 41.18
C ILE A 248 -3.64 7.63 41.08
N PRO A 249 -3.34 6.97 42.21
CA PRO A 249 -3.08 5.53 42.22
C PRO A 249 -4.38 4.76 42.01
N VAL A 250 -4.44 3.90 40.99
CA VAL A 250 -5.61 3.09 40.66
C VAL A 250 -5.24 1.61 40.74
N SER A 251 -6.06 0.85 41.44
CA SER A 251 -5.96 -0.61 41.48
C SER A 251 -7.02 -1.23 40.58
N TYR A 252 -6.62 -2.21 39.77
CA TYR A 252 -7.53 -2.88 38.84
C TYR A 252 -8.25 -4.02 39.55
N THR A 253 -9.57 -3.98 39.47
CA THR A 253 -10.41 -5.08 40.00
C THR A 253 -10.88 -6.00 38.86
N HIS A 254 -11.01 -5.49 37.66
CA HIS A 254 -11.46 -6.23 36.48
C HIS A 254 -10.79 -5.68 35.21
N LEU A 255 -10.20 -6.57 34.40
CA LEU A 255 -9.77 -6.32 33.03
C LEU A 255 -10.92 -6.69 32.09
N THR A 256 -11.92 -5.82 31.97
CA THR A 256 -12.92 -5.98 30.91
C THR A 256 -12.35 -5.44 29.63
N LEU A 257 -12.30 -6.28 28.60
CA LEU A 257 -12.09 -5.81 27.22
C LEU A 257 -13.16 -4.73 26.92
N PRO A 258 -12.78 -3.55 26.43
CA PRO A 258 -13.77 -2.54 26.08
C PRO A 258 -14.68 -3.12 25.02
N THR A 259 -15.92 -3.42 25.38
CA THR A 259 -16.96 -3.71 24.40
C THR A 259 -17.21 -2.40 23.69
N ILE A 260 -16.70 -2.29 22.46
CA ILE A 260 -17.08 -1.20 21.55
C ILE A 260 -18.53 -1.44 21.21
N LEU A 261 -19.45 -0.85 21.94
CA LEU A 261 -20.81 -0.65 21.48
C LEU A 261 -20.73 0.40 20.37
N LEU A 262 -20.75 -0.08 19.13
CA LEU A 262 -21.13 0.74 17.99
C LEU A 262 -22.58 1.16 18.18
N VAL A 263 -22.81 2.45 18.43
CA VAL A 263 -24.10 3.12 18.22
C VAL A 263 -24.02 3.84 16.90
#